data_904facf2dc88791303facc0d59e26f02
#
_entry.id   904facf2dc88791303facc0d59e26f02
#
_cell.length_a   1.000
_cell.length_b   1.000
_cell.length_c   1.000
_cell.angle_alpha   90.00
_cell.angle_beta   90.00
_cell.angle_gamma   90.00
#
_symmetry.space_group_name_H-M   'P 1'
#
loop_
_entity.id
_entity.type
_entity.pdbx_description
1 polymer ?
#
loop_
_entity_poly.entity_id
_entity_poly.type
_entity_poly.pdbx_seq_one_letter_code
_entity_poly.pdbx_strand_id
1 'polypeptide(L)'
;MERQLFELTGRDGNTISQWMTDLKEKGSFKIDTLTLQKLQEDFASDSIDNDTCLKTISNVLKNYNYLIDPHTAVAMKVAENLRRDNQVLIASTAHWAKFGENVYRGLHAIAADEPLPAEISALSGCELNELIANETSTHNIPKGLAELDSLNIRFETVIESSTSSIESSVKTFLDE
;
A
#
# COMPACT_ATOMS: atom_id res chain seq x y z
N MET A 1 1.88 -7.95 10.96
CA MET A 1 1.23 -7.93 12.28
C MET A 1 1.03 -9.35 12.84
N GLU A 2 0.32 -10.25 12.16
CA GLU A 2 0.01 -11.61 12.64
C GLU A 2 1.26 -12.39 13.14
N ARG A 3 2.33 -12.45 12.34
CA ARG A 3 3.58 -13.12 12.74
C ARG A 3 4.24 -12.51 13.99
N GLN A 4 4.15 -11.19 14.15
CA GLN A 4 4.68 -10.52 15.35
C GLN A 4 3.84 -10.90 16.58
N LEU A 5 2.52 -10.88 16.47
CA LEU A 5 1.63 -11.31 17.54
C LEU A 5 1.86 -12.78 17.94
N PHE A 6 2.12 -13.65 16.94
CA PHE A 6 2.48 -15.05 17.20
C PHE A 6 3.74 -15.18 18.05
N GLU A 7 4.81 -14.45 17.75
CA GLU A 7 6.03 -14.46 18.57
C GLU A 7 5.76 -13.90 19.98
N LEU A 8 5.01 -12.79 20.10
CA LEU A 8 4.71 -12.15 21.38
C LEU A 8 3.84 -12.99 22.31
N THR A 9 2.99 -13.88 21.76
CA THR A 9 2.18 -14.82 22.53
C THR A 9 2.93 -16.09 22.91
N GLY A 10 4.23 -16.18 22.64
CA GLY A 10 5.01 -17.40 22.84
C GLY A 10 4.68 -18.51 21.84
N ARG A 11 4.28 -18.11 20.63
CA ARG A 11 3.91 -18.99 19.51
C ARG A 11 2.60 -19.75 19.72
N ASP A 12 1.65 -19.15 20.43
CA ASP A 12 0.31 -19.71 20.62
C ASP A 12 -0.56 -19.56 19.36
N GLY A 13 -0.53 -20.57 18.50
CA GLY A 13 -1.31 -20.60 17.27
C GLY A 13 -2.83 -20.57 17.49
N ASN A 14 -3.33 -21.09 18.61
CA ASN A 14 -4.76 -21.08 18.90
C ASN A 14 -5.26 -19.66 19.18
N THR A 15 -4.54 -18.92 19.99
CA THR A 15 -4.85 -17.50 20.25
C THR A 15 -4.82 -16.68 18.96
N ILE A 16 -3.79 -16.87 18.13
CA ILE A 16 -3.72 -16.15 16.84
C ILE A 16 -4.89 -16.52 15.92
N SER A 17 -5.19 -17.80 15.78
CA SER A 17 -6.32 -18.27 14.97
C SER A 17 -7.64 -17.68 15.42
N GLN A 18 -7.86 -17.59 16.74
CA GLN A 18 -9.07 -16.97 17.30
C GLN A 18 -9.13 -15.47 16.96
N TRP A 19 -8.03 -14.73 17.11
CA TRP A 19 -8.00 -13.31 16.77
C TRP A 19 -8.25 -13.06 15.28
N MET A 20 -7.70 -13.89 14.41
CA MET A 20 -7.93 -13.77 12.96
C MET A 20 -9.36 -14.15 12.57
N THR A 21 -9.96 -15.12 13.26
CA THR A 21 -11.38 -15.45 13.12
C THR A 21 -12.26 -14.29 13.57
N ASP A 22 -11.98 -13.70 14.73
CA ASP A 22 -12.71 -12.55 15.24
C ASP A 22 -12.60 -11.34 14.28
N LEU A 23 -11.41 -11.10 13.72
CA LEU A 23 -11.22 -10.06 12.70
C LEU A 23 -12.11 -10.29 11.47
N LYS A 24 -12.17 -11.53 10.99
CA LYS A 24 -12.96 -11.91 9.82
C LYS A 24 -14.47 -11.82 10.08
N GLU A 25 -14.93 -12.28 11.25
CA GLU A 25 -16.35 -12.41 11.56
C GLU A 25 -16.95 -11.14 12.19
N LYS A 26 -16.16 -10.44 13.02
CA LYS A 26 -16.61 -9.27 13.80
C LYS A 26 -16.01 -7.94 13.27
N GLY A 27 -15.10 -7.99 12.31
CA GLY A 27 -14.37 -6.83 11.78
C GLY A 27 -13.30 -6.27 12.73
N SER A 28 -13.08 -6.89 13.89
CA SER A 28 -12.09 -6.45 14.88
C SER A 28 -11.71 -7.57 15.83
N PHE A 29 -10.51 -7.46 16.41
CA PHE A 29 -10.11 -8.27 17.55
C PHE A 29 -9.39 -7.41 18.59
N LYS A 30 -9.25 -7.91 19.80
CA LYS A 30 -8.58 -7.22 20.89
C LYS A 30 -7.50 -8.13 21.48
N ILE A 31 -6.28 -7.61 21.57
CA ILE A 31 -5.18 -8.28 22.26
C ILE A 31 -5.21 -7.94 23.75
N ASP A 32 -4.65 -8.82 24.58
CA ASP A 32 -4.53 -8.58 26.02
C ASP A 32 -3.49 -7.49 26.35
N THR A 33 -3.57 -6.95 27.55
CA THR A 33 -2.72 -5.84 27.99
C THR A 33 -1.25 -6.18 27.99
N LEU A 34 -0.86 -7.41 28.35
CA LEU A 34 0.55 -7.81 28.40
C LEU A 34 1.13 -7.91 26.99
N THR A 35 0.42 -8.50 26.06
CA THR A 35 0.81 -8.57 24.65
C THR A 35 0.91 -7.18 24.03
N LEU A 36 -0.03 -6.27 24.38
CA LEU A 36 0.02 -4.88 23.92
C LEU A 36 1.24 -4.14 24.47
N GLN A 37 1.56 -4.28 25.75
CA GLN A 37 2.76 -3.67 26.34
C GLN A 37 4.04 -4.12 25.66
N LYS A 38 4.21 -5.43 25.46
CA LYS A 38 5.36 -5.97 24.72
C LYS A 38 5.44 -5.44 23.29
N LEU A 39 4.31 -5.32 22.61
CA LEU A 39 4.27 -4.75 21.25
C LEU A 39 4.73 -3.30 21.24
N GLN A 40 4.33 -2.51 22.24
CA GLN A 40 4.64 -1.09 22.36
C GLN A 40 6.08 -0.79 22.80
N GLU A 41 6.83 -1.78 23.27
CA GLU A 41 8.27 -1.65 23.53
C GLU A 41 9.06 -1.39 22.24
N ASP A 42 8.66 -2.04 21.13
CA ASP A 42 9.39 -2.01 19.87
C ASP A 42 8.64 -1.22 18.76
N PHE A 43 7.33 -1.05 18.88
CA PHE A 43 6.49 -0.50 17.82
C PHE A 43 5.68 0.69 18.30
N ALA A 44 5.65 1.73 17.47
CA ALA A 44 4.67 2.79 17.53
C ALA A 44 3.89 2.83 16.21
N SER A 45 2.64 3.26 16.25
CA SER A 45 1.79 3.36 15.07
C SER A 45 0.91 4.60 15.13
N ASP A 46 0.59 5.12 13.96
CA ASP A 46 -0.36 6.20 13.76
C ASP A 46 -1.02 6.02 12.40
N SER A 47 -2.02 6.83 12.14
CA SER A 47 -2.75 6.85 10.86
C SER A 47 -2.95 8.27 10.38
N ILE A 48 -3.12 8.44 9.08
CA ILE A 48 -3.51 9.70 8.46
C ILE A 48 -4.68 9.46 7.53
N ASP A 49 -5.49 10.49 7.28
CA ASP A 49 -6.54 10.44 6.28
C ASP A 49 -5.98 10.52 4.85
N ASN A 50 -6.82 10.23 3.87
CA ASN A 50 -6.44 10.20 2.47
C ASN A 50 -5.99 11.58 1.97
N ASP A 51 -6.66 12.65 2.37
CA ASP A 51 -6.29 14.01 1.94
C ASP A 51 -4.92 14.43 2.49
N THR A 52 -4.61 14.07 3.72
CA THR A 52 -3.28 14.26 4.30
C THR A 52 -2.23 13.46 3.54
N CYS A 53 -2.55 12.23 3.13
CA CYS A 53 -1.68 11.41 2.29
C CYS A 53 -1.37 12.10 0.95
N LEU A 54 -2.41 12.56 0.23
CA LEU A 54 -2.28 13.27 -1.05
C LEU A 54 -1.46 14.56 -0.91
N LYS A 55 -1.73 15.36 0.12
CA LYS A 55 -0.93 16.58 0.43
C LYS A 55 0.53 16.25 0.73
N THR A 56 0.80 15.12 1.37
CA THR A 56 2.17 14.69 1.67
C THR A 56 2.94 14.38 0.39
N ILE A 57 2.33 13.70 -0.60
CA ILE A 57 2.93 13.46 -1.93
C ILE A 57 3.36 14.77 -2.58
N SER A 58 2.44 15.73 -2.66
CA SER A 58 2.70 17.06 -3.23
C SER A 58 3.82 17.80 -2.50
N ASN A 59 3.80 17.79 -1.17
CA ASN A 59 4.80 18.47 -0.35
C ASN A 59 6.21 17.88 -0.53
N VAL A 60 6.31 16.56 -0.63
CA VAL A 60 7.60 15.89 -0.86
C VAL A 60 8.15 16.23 -2.23
N LEU A 61 7.33 16.21 -3.28
CA LEU A 61 7.77 16.64 -4.60
C LEU A 61 8.24 18.10 -4.56
N LYS A 62 7.46 18.98 -3.97
CA LYS A 62 7.76 20.43 -3.92
C LYS A 62 9.03 20.76 -3.14
N ASN A 63 9.26 20.07 -2.01
CA ASN A 63 10.35 20.42 -1.10
C ASN A 63 11.65 19.67 -1.42
N TYR A 64 11.56 18.46 -1.99
CA TYR A 64 12.70 17.57 -2.21
C TYR A 64 12.89 17.16 -3.66
N ASN A 65 12.02 17.61 -4.57
CA ASN A 65 11.99 17.16 -5.96
C ASN A 65 12.01 15.62 -6.08
N TYR A 66 11.23 14.95 -5.25
CA TYR A 66 11.14 13.49 -5.20
C TYR A 66 9.68 13.06 -5.15
N LEU A 67 9.29 12.19 -6.09
CA LEU A 67 7.91 11.70 -6.20
C LEU A 67 7.78 10.36 -5.47
N ILE A 68 6.90 10.33 -4.48
CA ILE A 68 6.63 9.15 -3.64
C ILE A 68 5.25 8.56 -3.92
N ASP A 69 5.10 7.29 -3.61
CA ASP A 69 3.80 6.60 -3.62
C ASP A 69 3.00 6.87 -2.34
N PRO A 70 1.66 6.59 -2.35
CA PRO A 70 0.81 6.84 -1.19
C PRO A 70 1.24 6.10 0.08
N HIS A 71 1.77 4.88 -0.02
CA HIS A 71 2.21 4.12 1.16
C HIS A 71 3.44 4.76 1.80
N THR A 72 4.38 5.22 0.98
CA THR A 72 5.55 5.99 1.44
C THR A 72 5.11 7.32 2.03
N ALA A 73 4.08 7.98 1.46
CA ALA A 73 3.54 9.22 2.01
C ALA A 73 2.93 9.03 3.41
N VAL A 74 2.18 7.95 3.64
CA VAL A 74 1.69 7.59 4.98
C VAL A 74 2.84 7.38 5.94
N ALA A 75 3.84 6.55 5.56
CA ALA A 75 5.00 6.28 6.41
C ALA A 75 5.77 7.55 6.75
N MET A 76 5.96 8.44 5.78
CA MET A 76 6.64 9.71 5.97
C MET A 76 5.91 10.62 6.96
N LYS A 77 4.60 10.78 6.77
CA LYS A 77 3.79 11.65 7.62
C LYS A 77 3.67 11.11 9.04
N VAL A 78 3.47 9.82 9.20
CA VAL A 78 3.47 9.16 10.51
C VAL A 78 4.84 9.28 11.19
N ALA A 79 5.93 9.12 10.45
CA ALA A 79 7.27 9.33 10.98
C ALA A 79 7.49 10.78 11.46
N GLU A 80 7.01 11.78 10.71
CA GLU A 80 7.04 13.18 11.15
C GLU A 80 6.28 13.40 12.47
N ASN A 81 5.12 12.79 12.63
CA ASN A 81 4.28 12.92 13.82
C ASN A 81 4.90 12.23 15.05
N LEU A 82 5.52 11.07 14.86
CA LEU A 82 6.01 10.24 15.97
C LEU A 82 7.50 10.42 16.26
N ARG A 83 8.30 10.93 15.30
CA ARG A 83 9.74 11.09 15.53
C ARG A 83 10.00 12.08 16.67
N ARG A 84 10.96 11.73 17.48
CA ARG A 84 11.62 12.64 18.42
C ARG A 84 12.87 13.21 17.75
N ASP A 85 13.96 13.40 18.47
CA ASP A 85 15.23 13.92 17.93
C ASP A 85 16.07 12.85 17.18
N ASN A 86 15.44 11.75 16.78
CA ASN A 86 16.11 10.64 16.12
C ASN A 86 16.02 10.75 14.59
N GLN A 87 17.01 10.17 13.91
CA GLN A 87 16.92 9.89 12.48
C GLN A 87 15.95 8.74 12.27
N VAL A 88 15.11 8.86 11.25
CA VAL A 88 14.13 7.84 10.84
C VAL A 88 14.44 7.36 9.44
N LEU A 89 14.56 6.05 9.27
CA LEU A 89 14.67 5.41 7.96
C LEU A 89 13.28 4.99 7.50
N ILE A 90 12.86 5.48 6.34
CA ILE A 90 11.56 5.14 5.74
C ILE A 90 11.76 4.10 4.65
N ALA A 91 11.12 2.94 4.80
CA ALA A 91 11.11 1.92 3.76
C ALA A 91 10.06 2.27 2.69
N SER A 92 10.51 2.71 1.53
CA SER A 92 9.66 2.90 0.35
C SER A 92 9.42 1.55 -0.31
N THR A 93 8.22 1.01 -0.14
CA THR A 93 7.87 -0.37 -0.55
C THR A 93 7.21 -0.45 -1.91
N ALA A 94 6.90 0.67 -2.54
CA ALA A 94 6.27 0.75 -3.85
C ALA A 94 6.82 1.92 -4.67
N HIS A 95 6.48 1.93 -5.94
CA HIS A 95 6.81 3.02 -6.86
C HIS A 95 5.55 3.84 -7.16
N TRP A 96 5.69 5.16 -7.27
CA TRP A 96 4.59 6.10 -7.53
C TRP A 96 3.74 5.71 -8.76
N ALA A 97 4.36 5.24 -9.84
CA ALA A 97 3.69 4.84 -11.07
C ALA A 97 2.74 3.63 -10.93
N LYS A 98 2.70 2.96 -9.78
CA LYS A 98 1.68 1.94 -9.47
C LYS A 98 0.39 2.56 -8.94
N PHE A 99 0.39 3.85 -8.63
CA PHE A 99 -0.70 4.58 -8.00
C PHE A 99 -0.93 5.94 -8.67
N GLY A 100 -0.83 5.98 -10.01
CA GLY A 100 -0.87 7.20 -10.81
C GLY A 100 -2.07 8.10 -10.48
N GLU A 101 -3.26 7.52 -10.29
CA GLU A 101 -4.45 8.29 -9.94
C GLU A 101 -4.29 9.07 -8.61
N ASN A 102 -3.83 8.41 -7.55
CA ASN A 102 -3.62 9.08 -6.26
C ASN A 102 -2.49 10.11 -6.32
N VAL A 103 -1.45 9.81 -7.08
CA VAL A 103 -0.36 10.76 -7.30
C VAL A 103 -0.86 12.00 -8.04
N TYR A 104 -1.61 11.81 -9.13
CA TYR A 104 -2.23 12.92 -9.88
C TYR A 104 -3.11 13.79 -8.98
N ARG A 105 -3.99 13.18 -8.16
CA ARG A 105 -4.80 13.89 -7.18
C ARG A 105 -3.95 14.74 -6.24
N GLY A 106 -2.88 14.18 -5.71
CA GLY A 106 -1.96 14.90 -4.83
C GLY A 106 -1.30 16.09 -5.51
N LEU A 107 -0.87 15.96 -6.75
CA LEU A 107 -0.23 17.02 -7.52
C LEU A 107 -1.18 18.18 -7.85
N HIS A 108 -2.44 17.85 -8.15
CA HIS A 108 -3.46 18.82 -8.57
C HIS A 108 -4.40 19.26 -7.45
N ALA A 109 -4.12 18.88 -6.20
CA ALA A 109 -4.93 19.22 -5.02
C ALA A 109 -6.41 18.80 -5.13
N ILE A 110 -6.68 17.66 -5.79
CA ILE A 110 -8.01 17.06 -5.91
C ILE A 110 -8.24 16.19 -4.68
N ALA A 111 -9.34 16.40 -3.95
CA ALA A 111 -9.66 15.61 -2.76
C ALA A 111 -9.86 14.12 -3.08
N ALA A 112 -9.67 13.26 -2.07
CA ALA A 112 -9.73 11.82 -2.28
C ALA A 112 -11.12 11.31 -2.71
N ASP A 113 -12.19 12.01 -2.31
CA ASP A 113 -13.59 11.71 -2.64
C ASP A 113 -14.14 12.54 -3.82
N GLU A 114 -13.36 13.49 -4.35
CA GLU A 114 -13.75 14.30 -5.51
C GLU A 114 -13.53 13.50 -6.82
N PRO A 115 -14.44 13.56 -7.81
CA PRO A 115 -14.23 12.90 -9.09
C PRO A 115 -13.03 13.53 -9.82
N LEU A 116 -12.25 12.70 -10.52
CA LEU A 116 -11.24 13.19 -11.45
C LEU A 116 -11.90 13.85 -12.67
N PRO A 117 -11.24 14.83 -13.30
CA PRO A 117 -11.66 15.35 -14.60
C PRO A 117 -11.87 14.22 -15.62
N ALA A 118 -12.89 14.37 -16.47
CA ALA A 118 -13.29 13.32 -17.40
C ALA A 118 -12.14 12.90 -18.34
N GLU A 119 -11.34 13.86 -18.79
CA GLU A 119 -10.17 13.64 -19.63
C GLU A 119 -9.07 12.83 -18.94
N ILE A 120 -8.93 12.94 -17.63
CA ILE A 120 -7.97 12.16 -16.82
C ILE A 120 -8.50 10.76 -16.53
N SER A 121 -9.79 10.67 -16.19
CA SER A 121 -10.45 9.37 -15.94
C SER A 121 -10.51 8.47 -17.19
N ALA A 122 -10.40 9.05 -18.39
CA ALA A 122 -10.38 8.33 -19.64
C ALA A 122 -9.00 7.74 -20.02
N LEU A 123 -7.93 8.20 -19.37
CA LEU A 123 -6.56 7.71 -19.61
C LEU A 123 -6.37 6.30 -19.07
N SER A 124 -5.59 5.50 -19.77
CA SER A 124 -5.05 4.27 -19.24
C SER A 124 -4.03 4.56 -18.10
N GLY A 125 -3.69 3.54 -17.33
CA GLY A 125 -2.68 3.70 -16.29
C GLY A 125 -1.31 4.11 -16.82
N CYS A 126 -0.92 3.63 -18.01
CA CYS A 126 0.33 4.00 -18.66
C CYS A 126 0.29 5.46 -19.13
N GLU A 127 -0.79 5.88 -19.82
CA GLU A 127 -0.96 7.26 -20.29
C GLU A 127 -0.96 8.27 -19.14
N LEU A 128 -1.64 7.94 -18.04
CA LEU A 128 -1.63 8.80 -16.84
C LEU A 128 -0.23 8.91 -16.22
N ASN A 129 0.51 7.81 -16.17
CA ASN A 129 1.89 7.82 -15.68
C ASN A 129 2.81 8.67 -16.56
N GLU A 130 2.66 8.61 -17.89
CA GLU A 130 3.40 9.45 -18.82
C GLU A 130 3.07 10.94 -18.63
N LEU A 131 1.78 11.27 -18.43
CA LEU A 131 1.37 12.64 -18.12
C LEU A 131 2.06 13.15 -16.84
N ILE A 132 2.03 12.39 -15.76
CA ILE A 132 2.67 12.73 -14.48
C ILE A 132 4.18 12.89 -14.66
N ALA A 133 4.84 11.97 -15.36
CA ALA A 133 6.28 12.03 -15.60
C ALA A 133 6.67 13.31 -16.39
N ASN A 134 5.87 13.69 -17.38
CA ASN A 134 6.07 14.91 -18.18
C ASN A 134 5.89 16.17 -17.33
N GLU A 135 4.84 16.23 -16.50
CA GLU A 135 4.58 17.38 -15.61
C GLU A 135 5.67 17.55 -14.55
N THR A 136 6.18 16.47 -14.02
CA THR A 136 7.19 16.49 -12.95
C THR A 136 8.63 16.57 -13.45
N SER A 137 8.86 16.40 -14.76
CA SER A 137 10.13 16.59 -15.51
C SER A 137 11.34 15.77 -15.07
N THR A 138 11.25 14.97 -14.02
CA THR A 138 12.45 14.34 -13.40
C THR A 138 12.25 12.88 -13.02
N HIS A 139 11.07 12.30 -13.29
CA HIS A 139 10.74 11.00 -12.76
C HIS A 139 10.56 9.96 -13.86
N ASN A 140 11.45 8.98 -13.89
CA ASN A 140 11.37 7.89 -14.85
C ASN A 140 10.34 6.85 -14.42
N ILE A 141 9.54 6.40 -15.39
CA ILE A 141 8.66 5.26 -15.22
C ILE A 141 9.49 4.00 -15.46
N PRO A 142 9.53 3.03 -14.53
CA PRO A 142 10.18 1.75 -14.77
C PRO A 142 9.65 1.08 -16.03
N LYS A 143 10.52 0.55 -16.89
CA LYS A 143 10.14 -0.06 -18.16
C LYS A 143 8.99 -1.06 -18.04
N GLY A 144 9.03 -1.93 -17.02
CA GLY A 144 7.96 -2.93 -16.80
C GLY A 144 6.60 -2.34 -16.43
N LEU A 145 6.52 -1.07 -15.99
CA LEU A 145 5.26 -0.36 -15.77
C LEU A 145 4.84 0.44 -16.99
N ALA A 146 5.79 1.00 -17.75
CA ALA A 146 5.50 1.76 -18.95
C ALA A 146 4.92 0.90 -20.08
N GLU A 147 5.26 -0.38 -20.11
CA GLU A 147 4.86 -1.31 -21.18
C GLU A 147 3.63 -2.16 -20.81
N LEU A 148 3.00 -1.97 -19.65
CA LEU A 148 1.90 -2.84 -19.16
C LEU A 148 0.74 -2.93 -20.15
N ASP A 149 0.32 -1.83 -20.75
CA ASP A 149 -0.82 -1.80 -21.68
C ASP A 149 -0.53 -2.55 -23.00
N SER A 150 0.73 -2.79 -23.32
CA SER A 150 1.17 -3.55 -24.50
C SER A 150 1.36 -5.05 -24.24
N LEU A 151 1.32 -5.48 -22.95
CA LEU A 151 1.52 -6.87 -22.60
C LEU A 151 0.21 -7.67 -22.68
N ASN A 152 0.31 -8.89 -23.20
CA ASN A 152 -0.81 -9.82 -23.15
C ASN A 152 -1.10 -10.26 -21.70
N ILE A 153 -2.39 -10.41 -21.40
CA ILE A 153 -2.81 -11.04 -20.14
C ILE A 153 -2.31 -12.48 -20.14
N ARG A 154 -1.43 -12.80 -19.18
CA ARG A 154 -0.78 -14.11 -19.12
C ARG A 154 -1.65 -15.18 -18.48
N PHE A 155 -2.46 -14.81 -17.49
CA PHE A 155 -3.31 -15.72 -16.74
C PHE A 155 -4.75 -15.21 -16.77
N GLU A 156 -5.63 -15.98 -17.38
CA GLU A 156 -7.05 -15.65 -17.53
C GLU A 156 -7.94 -16.54 -16.64
N THR A 157 -7.36 -17.58 -16.05
CA THR A 157 -8.10 -18.53 -15.21
C THR A 157 -8.52 -17.87 -13.90
N VAL A 158 -9.81 -17.82 -13.66
CA VAL A 158 -10.42 -17.38 -12.39
C VAL A 158 -10.90 -18.64 -11.65
N ILE A 159 -10.49 -18.78 -10.41
CA ILE A 159 -10.86 -19.89 -9.53
C ILE A 159 -11.62 -19.38 -8.31
N GLU A 160 -12.39 -20.26 -7.66
CA GLU A 160 -13.05 -19.93 -6.39
C GLU A 160 -12.02 -19.66 -5.28
N SER A 161 -12.34 -18.71 -4.39
CA SER A 161 -11.52 -18.35 -3.23
C SER A 161 -11.65 -19.39 -2.11
N SER A 162 -11.24 -20.64 -2.39
CA SER A 162 -11.20 -21.72 -1.43
C SER A 162 -9.85 -22.43 -1.46
N THR A 163 -9.39 -22.94 -0.33
CA THR A 163 -8.11 -23.68 -0.25
C THR A 163 -8.08 -24.85 -1.21
N SER A 164 -9.18 -25.61 -1.33
CA SER A 164 -9.29 -26.77 -2.23
C SER A 164 -9.18 -26.39 -3.71
N SER A 165 -9.80 -25.28 -4.12
CA SER A 165 -9.73 -24.79 -5.50
C SER A 165 -8.33 -24.31 -5.84
N ILE A 166 -7.66 -23.61 -4.91
CA ILE A 166 -6.27 -23.17 -5.06
C ILE A 166 -5.33 -24.37 -5.18
N GLU A 167 -5.43 -25.36 -4.29
CA GLU A 167 -4.61 -26.57 -4.33
C GLU A 167 -4.82 -27.35 -5.63
N SER A 168 -6.06 -27.50 -6.08
CA SER A 168 -6.38 -28.17 -7.33
C SER A 168 -5.76 -27.45 -8.54
N SER A 169 -5.90 -26.12 -8.60
CA SER A 169 -5.32 -25.32 -9.67
C SER A 169 -3.79 -25.40 -9.70
N VAL A 170 -3.13 -25.37 -8.54
CA VAL A 170 -1.68 -25.53 -8.45
C VAL A 170 -1.24 -26.92 -8.92
N LYS A 171 -1.95 -27.99 -8.53
CA LYS A 171 -1.64 -29.33 -9.00
C LYS A 171 -1.77 -29.47 -10.49
N THR A 172 -2.87 -28.96 -11.07
CA THR A 172 -3.07 -28.96 -12.52
C THR A 172 -1.93 -28.25 -13.26
N PHE A 173 -1.50 -27.08 -12.75
CA PHE A 173 -0.41 -26.31 -13.34
C PHE A 173 0.96 -27.04 -13.26
N LEU A 174 1.19 -27.86 -12.23
CA LEU A 174 2.43 -28.60 -12.06
C LEU A 174 2.47 -29.89 -12.89
N ASP A 175 1.30 -30.40 -13.29
CA ASP A 175 1.15 -31.62 -14.11
C ASP A 175 1.21 -31.32 -15.63
N GLU A 176 1.18 -30.03 -16.03
CA GLU A 176 1.39 -29.52 -17.41
C GLU A 176 2.89 -29.28 -17.68
#